data_59653baa3613d6ebff77f5c2d89b9be7
#
_entry.id   59653baa3613d6ebff77f5c2d89b9be7
#
_cell.length_a   1.000
_cell.length_b   1.000
_cell.length_c   1.000
_cell.angle_alpha   90.00
_cell.angle_beta   90.00
_cell.angle_gamma   90.00
#
_symmetry.space_group_name_H-M   'P 1'
#
loop_
_entity.id
_entity.type
_entity.pdbx_description
1 polymer ?
#
loop_
_entity_poly.entity_id
_entity_poly.type
_entity_poly.pdbx_seq_one_letter_code
_entity_poly.pdbx_strand_id
1 'polypeptide(L)'
;MNKRQLVATAARKTALTRRQMGEALDALLETIAEALEEGDYVALSDFGRFSTQRYVGRSLSRFGKQGHYAVEGRLVPVFKSSKVLRRRLRREE
;
A
#
# COMPACT_ATOMS: atom_id res chain seq x y z
N MET A 1 2.34 -1.50 -16.66
CA MET A 1 1.99 -2.93 -16.63
C MET A 1 0.84 -3.15 -15.66
N ASN A 2 -0.01 -4.11 -15.96
CA ASN A 2 -1.12 -4.40 -15.06
C ASN A 2 -0.81 -5.63 -14.21
N LYS A 3 -1.75 -6.06 -13.41
CA LYS A 3 -1.54 -7.16 -12.49
C LYS A 3 -1.15 -8.44 -13.21
N ARG A 4 -1.81 -8.72 -14.33
CA ARG A 4 -1.51 -9.93 -15.07
C ARG A 4 -0.09 -9.90 -15.62
N GLN A 5 0.34 -8.76 -16.12
CA GLN A 5 1.68 -8.62 -16.65
C GLN A 5 2.72 -8.68 -15.54
N LEU A 6 2.40 -8.13 -14.40
CA LEU A 6 3.28 -8.19 -13.25
C LEU A 6 3.50 -9.63 -12.85
N VAL A 7 2.41 -10.41 -12.76
CA VAL A 7 2.50 -11.81 -12.38
C VAL A 7 3.33 -12.58 -13.38
N ALA A 8 3.10 -12.36 -14.67
CA ALA A 8 3.83 -13.09 -15.68
C ALA A 8 5.32 -12.77 -15.62
N THR A 9 5.66 -11.50 -15.42
CA THR A 9 7.04 -11.08 -15.37
C THR A 9 7.72 -11.66 -14.13
N ALA A 10 7.04 -11.59 -13.00
CA ALA A 10 7.63 -12.09 -11.75
C ALA A 10 7.80 -13.61 -11.79
N ALA A 11 6.84 -14.31 -12.38
CA ALA A 11 6.93 -15.76 -12.43
C ALA A 11 8.17 -16.22 -13.18
N ARG A 12 8.58 -15.44 -14.20
CA ARG A 12 9.76 -15.84 -14.96
C ARG A 12 11.05 -15.74 -14.14
N LYS A 13 10.99 -15.06 -13.02
CA LYS A 13 12.17 -14.93 -12.17
C LYS A 13 12.20 -16.00 -11.10
N THR A 14 11.26 -16.92 -11.11
CA THR A 14 11.18 -17.94 -10.08
C THR A 14 10.85 -19.26 -10.73
N ALA A 15 10.75 -20.29 -9.92
CA ALA A 15 10.34 -21.59 -10.43
C ALA A 15 8.82 -21.74 -10.38
N LEU A 16 8.11 -20.71 -9.97
CA LEU A 16 6.66 -20.81 -9.88
C LEU A 16 6.02 -20.61 -11.24
N THR A 17 4.89 -21.24 -11.45
CA THR A 17 4.12 -21.03 -12.65
C THR A 17 3.41 -19.69 -12.49
N ARG A 18 2.87 -19.17 -13.58
CA ARG A 18 2.10 -17.92 -13.49
C ARG A 18 0.92 -18.09 -12.57
N ARG A 19 0.28 -19.27 -12.62
CA ARG A 19 -0.86 -19.49 -11.75
C ARG A 19 -0.45 -19.45 -10.28
N GLN A 20 0.67 -20.11 -9.96
CA GLN A 20 1.13 -20.10 -8.59
C GLN A 20 1.54 -18.70 -8.14
N MET A 21 2.19 -17.96 -9.03
CA MET A 21 2.59 -16.60 -8.70
C MET A 21 1.36 -15.71 -8.48
N GLY A 22 0.33 -15.92 -9.29
CA GLY A 22 -0.88 -15.14 -9.13
C GLY A 22 -1.57 -15.42 -7.80
N GLU A 23 -1.60 -16.67 -7.42
CA GLU A 23 -2.20 -17.03 -6.14
C GLU A 23 -1.39 -16.47 -4.98
N ALA A 24 -0.08 -16.48 -5.11
CA ALA A 24 0.77 -15.93 -4.07
C ALA A 24 0.57 -14.42 -3.96
N LEU A 25 0.48 -13.76 -5.09
CA LEU A 25 0.28 -12.32 -5.07
C LEU A 25 -1.07 -11.98 -4.45
N ASP A 26 -2.11 -12.72 -4.82
CA ASP A 26 -3.43 -12.45 -4.26
C ASP A 26 -3.43 -12.61 -2.75
N ALA A 27 -2.73 -13.63 -2.26
CA ALA A 27 -2.66 -13.84 -0.83
C ALA A 27 -1.91 -12.70 -0.14
N LEU A 28 -0.84 -12.23 -0.75
CA LEU A 28 -0.08 -11.12 -0.19
C LEU A 28 -0.91 -9.85 -0.16
N LEU A 29 -1.60 -9.56 -1.25
CA LEU A 29 -2.40 -8.35 -1.31
C LEU A 29 -3.54 -8.39 -0.31
N GLU A 30 -4.15 -9.54 -0.16
CA GLU A 30 -5.23 -9.68 0.81
C GLU A 30 -4.70 -9.51 2.24
N THR A 31 -3.53 -10.07 2.51
CA THR A 31 -2.94 -9.93 3.83
C THR A 31 -2.59 -8.48 4.14
N ILE A 32 -2.06 -7.76 3.13
CA ILE A 32 -1.76 -6.36 3.31
C ILE A 32 -3.05 -5.59 3.58
N ALA A 33 -4.10 -5.87 2.81
CA ALA A 33 -5.36 -5.16 2.98
C ALA A 33 -5.93 -5.39 4.37
N GLU A 34 -5.85 -6.62 4.84
CA GLU A 34 -6.37 -6.94 6.18
C GLU A 34 -5.59 -6.20 7.26
N ALA A 35 -4.28 -6.13 7.12
CA ALA A 35 -3.48 -5.42 8.09
C ALA A 35 -3.86 -3.95 8.13
N LEU A 36 -4.05 -3.36 6.96
CA LEU A 36 -4.41 -1.95 6.91
C LEU A 36 -5.80 -1.71 7.49
N GLU A 37 -6.71 -2.64 7.30
CA GLU A 37 -8.04 -2.50 7.87
C GLU A 37 -7.99 -2.47 9.40
N GLU A 38 -6.99 -3.13 9.96
CA GLU A 38 -6.85 -3.11 11.40
C GLU A 38 -6.04 -1.93 11.88
N GLY A 39 -5.66 -1.06 11.01
CA GLY A 39 -4.85 0.09 11.41
C GLY A 39 -3.40 -0.25 11.58
N ASP A 40 -2.99 -1.40 11.12
CA ASP A 40 -1.61 -1.82 11.25
C ASP A 40 -0.83 -1.43 10.00
N TYR A 41 0.44 -1.70 9.94
CA TYR A 41 1.22 -1.39 8.78
C TYR A 41 1.97 -2.63 8.32
N VAL A 42 2.46 -2.60 7.10
CA VAL A 42 3.25 -3.69 6.56
C VAL A 42 4.52 -3.11 5.99
N ALA A 43 5.65 -3.48 6.54
CA ALA A 43 6.93 -2.97 6.09
C ALA A 43 7.65 -4.04 5.29
N LEU A 44 8.05 -3.69 4.07
CA LEU A 44 8.79 -4.61 3.21
C LEU A 44 10.21 -4.07 3.09
N SER A 45 11.15 -4.80 3.65
CA SER A 45 12.53 -4.34 3.68
C SER A 45 13.02 -3.95 2.31
N ASP A 46 13.71 -2.85 2.23
CA ASP A 46 14.31 -2.35 1.02
C ASP A 46 13.30 -2.00 -0.08
N PHE A 47 12.05 -1.97 0.23
CA PHE A 47 11.05 -1.61 -0.76
C PHE A 47 10.21 -0.44 -0.24
N GLY A 48 9.49 -0.65 0.83
CA GLY A 48 8.67 0.43 1.35
C GLY A 48 7.72 -0.07 2.41
N ARG A 49 6.80 0.80 2.77
CA ARG A 49 5.92 0.51 3.87
C ARG A 49 4.54 0.95 3.53
N PHE A 50 3.58 0.08 3.74
CA PHE A 50 2.17 0.41 3.57
C PHE A 50 1.60 0.71 4.95
N SER A 51 0.86 1.79 5.04
CA SER A 51 0.24 2.13 6.31
C SER A 51 -1.05 2.87 6.01
N THR A 52 -1.69 3.38 7.03
CA THR A 52 -2.91 4.13 6.83
C THR A 52 -2.77 5.47 7.50
N GLN A 53 -3.59 6.40 7.07
CA GLN A 53 -3.59 7.70 7.64
C GLN A 53 -5.05 8.09 7.73
N ARG A 54 -5.45 8.68 8.84
CA ARG A 54 -6.83 9.05 8.99
C ARG A 54 -7.04 10.40 8.35
N TYR A 55 -7.98 10.47 7.46
CA TYR A 55 -8.26 11.70 6.77
C TYR A 55 -9.53 12.31 7.28
N VAL A 56 -9.49 13.56 7.69
CA VAL A 56 -10.63 14.27 8.16
C VAL A 56 -10.83 15.42 7.24
N GLY A 57 -11.97 15.60 6.69
CA GLY A 57 -12.21 16.64 5.74
C GLY A 57 -11.98 18.00 6.28
N ARG A 58 -11.41 18.88 5.43
CA ARG A 58 -11.11 20.19 5.85
C ARG A 58 -12.33 20.95 6.27
N SER A 59 -13.42 20.74 5.63
CA SER A 59 -14.58 21.49 6.01
C SER A 59 -15.03 21.12 7.41
N LEU A 60 -14.81 19.90 7.80
CA LEU A 60 -15.18 19.51 9.12
C LEU A 60 -14.35 20.21 10.13
N SER A 61 -13.11 20.35 9.88
CA SER A 61 -12.28 21.00 10.85
C SER A 61 -12.62 22.45 10.89
N ARG A 62 -13.10 23.01 9.81
CA ARG A 62 -13.38 24.39 9.83
C ARG A 62 -14.57 24.63 10.72
N PHE A 63 -15.50 23.74 10.80
CA PHE A 63 -16.61 23.94 11.66
C PHE A 63 -16.36 23.22 12.94
N GLY A 64 -15.22 23.40 13.46
CA GLY A 64 -14.81 22.71 14.62
C GLY A 64 -15.83 22.55 15.66
N LYS A 65 -16.58 23.54 15.93
CA LYS A 65 -17.49 23.40 16.97
C LYS A 65 -18.49 22.37 16.70
N GLN A 66 -18.92 22.21 15.56
CA GLN A 66 -19.82 21.20 15.37
C GLN A 66 -19.22 20.10 14.65
N GLY A 67 -18.07 20.25 14.24
CA GLY A 67 -17.46 19.24 13.48
C GLY A 67 -17.25 17.99 14.21
N HIS A 68 -17.25 18.09 15.49
CA HIS A 68 -16.90 16.95 16.20
C HIS A 68 -17.75 15.78 15.90
N TYR A 69 -18.95 16.01 15.53
CA TYR A 69 -19.71 14.89 15.35
C TYR A 69 -19.50 14.28 14.02
N ALA A 70 -18.95 14.97 13.16
CA ALA A 70 -18.77 14.42 11.92
C ALA A 70 -17.47 13.92 11.71
N VAL A 71 -16.68 13.93 12.67
CA VAL A 71 -15.42 13.64 12.41
C VAL A 71 -15.07 12.30 12.18
N GLU A 72 -15.80 11.46 11.79
CA GLU A 72 -15.34 10.27 11.54
C GLU A 72 -14.53 10.24 10.43
N GLY A 73 -13.53 10.64 10.16
CA GLY A 73 -12.70 10.56 9.03
C GLY A 73 -12.60 9.15 8.57
N ARG A 74 -11.89 8.91 7.54
CA ARG A 74 -11.73 7.58 7.03
C ARG A 74 -10.27 7.26 6.89
N LEU A 75 -9.94 6.01 6.90
CA LEU A 75 -8.57 5.59 6.76
C LEU A 75 -8.23 5.57 5.28
N VAL A 76 -7.06 6.07 4.98
CA VAL A 76 -6.60 6.13 3.61
C VAL A 76 -5.27 5.39 3.54
N PRO A 77 -5.07 4.57 2.54
CA PRO A 77 -3.80 3.85 2.45
C PRO A 77 -2.69 4.77 1.99
N VAL A 78 -1.50 4.56 2.53
CA VAL A 78 -0.36 5.37 2.20
C VAL A 78 0.82 4.45 1.96
N PHE A 79 1.60 4.72 0.93
CA PHE A 79 2.80 3.96 0.67
C PHE A 79 4.00 4.90 0.77
N LYS A 80 4.99 4.53 1.58
CA LYS A 80 6.19 5.29 1.65
C LYS A 80 7.34 4.44 1.18
N SER A 81 8.06 4.88 0.18
CA SER A 81 9.17 4.10 -0.38
C SER A 81 10.36 4.11 0.55
N SER A 82 11.17 3.07 0.47
CA SER A 82 12.37 2.98 1.27
C SER A 82 13.47 3.80 0.61
N LYS A 83 14.53 4.06 1.35
CA LYS A 83 15.65 4.75 0.79
C LYS A 83 16.25 3.93 -0.31
N VAL A 84 16.29 2.62 -0.16
CA VAL A 84 16.89 1.75 -1.16
C VAL A 84 16.12 1.84 -2.47
N LEU A 85 14.80 1.84 -2.40
CA LEU A 85 14.01 1.95 -3.61
C LEU A 85 14.21 3.31 -4.27
N ARG A 86 14.21 4.36 -3.48
CA ARG A 86 14.40 5.70 -4.04
C ARG A 86 15.76 5.83 -4.67
N ARG A 87 16.78 5.26 -4.05
CA ARG A 87 18.12 5.34 -4.59
C ARG A 87 18.19 4.59 -5.92
N ARG A 88 17.47 3.49 -6.02
CA ARG A 88 17.47 2.72 -7.23
C ARG A 88 16.85 3.50 -8.39
N LEU A 89 15.89 4.35 -8.11
CA LEU A 89 15.25 5.13 -9.14
C LEU A 89 16.05 6.37 -9.50
N ARG A 90 16.98 6.78 -8.66
CA ARG A 90 17.71 7.96 -8.93
C ARG A 90 18.91 7.61 -9.68
N ARG A 91 18.95 7.05 -10.76
CA ARG A 91 20.10 6.76 -11.48
C ARG A 91 20.64 7.88 -12.05
N GLU A 92 21.24 8.31 -12.16
CA GLU A 92 21.68 9.29 -12.67
C GLU A 92 21.91 9.52 -13.65
N GLU A 93 21.67 9.94 -13.89
CA GLU A 93 21.83 10.24 -14.78
C GLU A 93 22.41 10.96 -14.88
#